data_810efcf61467485212da06e1712e97f5
#
_entry.id   810efcf61467485212da06e1712e97f5
#
_cell.length_a   1.000
_cell.length_b   1.000
_cell.length_c   1.000
_cell.angle_alpha   90.00
_cell.angle_beta   90.00
_cell.angle_gamma   90.00
#
_symmetry.space_group_name_H-M   'P 1'
#
loop_
_entity.id
_entity.type
_entity.pdbx_description
1 polymer ?
#
loop_
_entity_poly.entity_id
_entity_poly.type
_entity_poly.pdbx_seq_one_letter_code
_entity_poly.pdbx_strand_id
1 'polypeptide(L)'
;MSIPTLLLLPLLLAPQHPTEDPSSSAAGNAQEPYAPTVAEASDEAAAALARIRVPEKHQIKLWAAEPDLANPVCLYVDHKGRVFVAMSFRLHAGVTDMREHMDWLEDELAAQTVEDRLAFMEKHEGERFKEYSIEHEHIRRLVDTNG
;
A
#
# COMPACT_ATOMS: atom_id res chain seq x y z
N MET A 1 38.32 26.59 -58.04
CA MET A 1 38.79 26.09 -56.71
C MET A 1 37.82 26.57 -55.65
N SER A 2 36.86 25.72 -55.27
CA SER A 2 35.84 26.02 -54.25
C SER A 2 36.24 25.40 -52.93
N ILE A 3 36.30 26.18 -51.88
CA ILE A 3 36.62 25.76 -50.49
C ILE A 3 35.29 25.40 -49.84
N PRO A 4 35.13 24.23 -49.25
CA PRO A 4 33.91 23.91 -48.53
C PRO A 4 33.93 24.57 -47.14
N THR A 5 32.89 25.31 -46.82
CA THR A 5 32.62 25.91 -45.52
C THR A 5 32.21 24.83 -44.53
N LEU A 6 33.05 24.58 -43.54
CA LEU A 6 32.77 23.66 -42.45
C LEU A 6 31.83 24.35 -41.44
N LEU A 7 30.60 23.87 -41.34
CA LEU A 7 29.59 24.34 -40.38
C LEU A 7 29.91 23.65 -39.03
N LEU A 8 30.44 24.38 -38.06
CA LEU A 8 30.61 23.91 -36.67
C LEU A 8 29.26 24.06 -35.96
N LEU A 9 28.62 22.95 -35.64
CA LEU A 9 27.40 22.91 -34.84
C LEU A 9 27.80 22.94 -33.37
N PRO A 10 27.34 23.88 -32.51
CA PRO A 10 27.63 23.85 -31.08
C PRO A 10 26.85 22.72 -30.45
N LEU A 11 27.59 21.82 -29.80
CA LEU A 11 27.04 20.76 -28.95
C LEU A 11 26.48 21.42 -27.67
N LEU A 12 25.13 21.54 -27.58
CA LEU A 12 24.47 21.96 -26.34
C LEU A 12 24.64 20.84 -25.31
N LEU A 13 25.49 21.10 -24.34
CA LEU A 13 25.61 20.27 -23.13
C LEU A 13 24.40 20.54 -22.25
N ALA A 14 23.45 19.62 -22.21
CA ALA A 14 22.34 19.66 -21.25
C ALA A 14 22.88 19.56 -19.82
N PRO A 15 22.32 20.32 -18.87
CA PRO A 15 22.73 20.18 -17.46
C PRO A 15 22.37 18.77 -16.95
N GLN A 16 23.37 18.05 -16.51
CA GLN A 16 23.18 16.77 -15.84
C GLN A 16 22.64 17.07 -14.45
N HIS A 17 21.39 16.68 -14.20
CA HIS A 17 20.88 16.61 -12.83
C HIS A 17 21.69 15.57 -12.07
N PRO A 18 22.19 15.88 -10.85
CA PRO A 18 22.78 14.85 -10.02
C PRO A 18 21.69 13.82 -9.71
N THR A 19 21.93 12.59 -10.10
CA THR A 19 21.15 11.45 -9.62
C THR A 19 21.51 11.26 -8.16
N GLU A 20 20.68 11.76 -7.26
CA GLU A 20 20.78 11.42 -5.86
C GLU A 20 20.48 9.92 -5.73
N ASP A 21 21.47 9.22 -5.18
CA ASP A 21 21.40 7.80 -4.87
C ASP A 21 20.37 7.62 -3.72
N PRO A 22 19.25 6.91 -3.91
CA PRO A 22 18.23 6.76 -2.85
C PRO A 22 18.70 5.94 -1.64
N SER A 23 19.99 5.54 -1.60
CA SER A 23 20.54 4.72 -0.52
C SER A 23 21.17 5.51 0.64
N SER A 24 21.17 6.85 0.61
CA SER A 24 21.98 7.65 1.56
C SER A 24 21.20 8.34 2.68
N SER A 25 19.94 8.04 2.92
CA SER A 25 19.22 8.68 4.05
C SER A 25 18.48 7.69 4.98
N ALA A 26 19.09 6.56 5.27
CA ALA A 26 18.55 5.63 6.25
C ALA A 26 19.45 5.48 7.49
N ALA A 27 19.82 6.59 8.11
CA ALA A 27 20.41 6.61 9.45
C ALA A 27 19.52 7.48 10.37
N GLY A 28 18.28 7.05 10.54
CA GLY A 28 17.35 7.66 11.47
C GLY A 28 16.70 6.56 12.29
N ASN A 29 16.94 6.62 13.61
CA ASN A 29 16.28 5.91 14.70
C ASN A 29 15.71 4.54 14.32
N ALA A 30 16.30 3.47 14.83
CA ALA A 30 15.72 2.15 14.80
C ALA A 30 14.39 2.18 15.60
N GLN A 31 13.33 2.60 14.92
CA GLN A 31 11.98 2.49 15.42
C GLN A 31 11.66 1.00 15.42
N GLU A 32 11.15 0.50 16.53
CA GLU A 32 10.73 -0.91 16.56
C GLU A 32 9.82 -1.22 15.37
N PRO A 33 9.97 -2.38 14.73
CA PRO A 33 9.13 -2.71 13.59
C PRO A 33 7.67 -2.65 14.02
N TYR A 34 6.86 -1.87 13.31
CA TYR A 34 5.42 -1.85 13.53
C TYR A 34 4.85 -3.25 13.38
N ALA A 35 4.14 -3.71 14.39
CA ALA A 35 3.41 -4.97 14.38
C ALA A 35 1.91 -4.70 14.54
N PRO A 36 1.09 -4.94 13.51
CA PRO A 36 -0.35 -4.75 13.60
C PRO A 36 -0.95 -5.74 14.61
N THR A 37 -2.02 -5.32 15.29
CA THR A 37 -2.78 -6.23 16.14
C THR A 37 -3.57 -7.21 15.28
N VAL A 38 -3.25 -8.49 15.40
CA VAL A 38 -3.93 -9.59 14.73
C VAL A 38 -4.58 -10.48 15.79
N ALA A 39 -5.82 -10.91 15.57
CA ALA A 39 -6.51 -11.80 16.49
C ALA A 39 -5.78 -13.15 16.59
N GLU A 40 -5.88 -13.77 17.77
CA GLU A 40 -5.36 -15.12 17.96
C GLU A 40 -6.23 -16.15 17.23
N ALA A 41 -5.68 -17.34 17.03
CA ALA A 41 -6.42 -18.47 16.46
C ALA A 41 -7.68 -18.78 17.30
N SER A 42 -8.81 -18.96 16.63
CA SER A 42 -10.10 -19.26 17.25
C SER A 42 -10.90 -20.24 16.39
N ASP A 43 -12.01 -20.75 16.97
CA ASP A 43 -12.94 -21.62 16.23
C ASP A 43 -13.93 -20.83 15.36
N GLU A 44 -13.85 -19.52 15.31
CA GLU A 44 -14.79 -18.65 14.59
C GLU A 44 -14.86 -18.98 13.10
N ALA A 45 -13.70 -19.16 12.45
CA ALA A 45 -13.63 -19.50 11.04
C ALA A 45 -14.26 -20.85 10.73
N ALA A 46 -14.07 -21.86 11.58
CA ALA A 46 -14.70 -23.17 11.46
C ALA A 46 -16.23 -23.08 11.66
N ALA A 47 -16.67 -22.32 12.65
CA ALA A 47 -18.07 -22.06 12.90
C ALA A 47 -18.74 -21.29 11.75
N ALA A 48 -18.03 -20.33 11.14
CA ALA A 48 -18.51 -19.62 9.95
C ALA A 48 -18.63 -20.57 8.75
N LEU A 49 -17.64 -21.42 8.52
CA LEU A 49 -17.63 -22.42 7.46
C LEU A 49 -18.84 -23.36 7.55
N ALA A 50 -19.16 -23.83 8.75
CA ALA A 50 -20.28 -24.73 8.99
C ALA A 50 -21.66 -24.11 8.61
N ARG A 51 -21.77 -22.80 8.52
CA ARG A 51 -23.00 -22.08 8.13
C ARG A 51 -23.13 -21.84 6.64
N ILE A 52 -22.04 -22.01 5.87
CA ILE A 52 -22.04 -21.79 4.44
C ILE A 52 -22.64 -23.00 3.73
N ARG A 53 -23.59 -22.77 2.85
CA ARG A 53 -24.19 -23.81 2.01
C ARG A 53 -23.65 -23.70 0.60
N VAL A 54 -23.15 -24.80 0.06
CA VAL A 54 -22.68 -24.93 -1.32
C VAL A 54 -23.59 -25.83 -2.11
N PRO A 55 -23.71 -25.68 -3.44
CA PRO A 55 -24.47 -26.58 -4.30
C PRO A 55 -23.94 -28.01 -4.22
N GLU A 56 -24.80 -28.98 -4.61
CA GLU A 56 -24.39 -30.37 -4.73
C GLU A 56 -23.13 -30.53 -5.59
N LYS A 57 -22.26 -31.43 -5.22
CA LYS A 57 -20.98 -31.74 -5.87
C LYS A 57 -19.90 -30.64 -5.67
N HIS A 58 -20.15 -29.62 -4.87
CA HIS A 58 -19.16 -28.64 -4.45
C HIS A 58 -18.72 -28.91 -3.02
N GLN A 59 -17.48 -28.62 -2.75
CA GLN A 59 -16.90 -28.67 -1.40
C GLN A 59 -16.32 -27.31 -1.06
N ILE A 60 -16.42 -26.93 0.19
CA ILE A 60 -15.80 -25.74 0.72
C ILE A 60 -14.83 -26.16 1.82
N LYS A 61 -13.67 -25.55 1.86
CA LYS A 61 -12.65 -25.79 2.88
C LYS A 61 -12.14 -24.44 3.40
N LEU A 62 -11.87 -24.38 4.69
CA LEU A 62 -11.12 -23.28 5.25
C LEU A 62 -9.67 -23.41 4.77
N TRP A 63 -9.15 -22.33 4.17
CA TRP A 63 -7.80 -22.34 3.63
C TRP A 63 -6.83 -21.50 4.48
N ALA A 64 -7.30 -20.36 5.01
CA ALA A 64 -6.55 -19.51 5.93
C ALA A 64 -7.50 -18.70 6.82
N ALA A 65 -7.09 -18.39 8.02
CA ALA A 65 -7.75 -17.53 8.99
C ALA A 65 -6.70 -16.86 9.89
N GLU A 66 -7.12 -16.11 10.88
CA GLU A 66 -6.23 -15.59 11.90
C GLU A 66 -5.50 -16.76 12.63
N PRO A 67 -4.23 -16.56 12.99
CA PRO A 67 -3.40 -15.35 12.85
C PRO A 67 -2.67 -15.26 11.51
N ASP A 68 -2.85 -16.20 10.60
CA ASP A 68 -2.14 -16.20 9.32
C ASP A 68 -2.66 -15.15 8.34
N LEU A 69 -3.89 -14.74 8.49
CA LEU A 69 -4.59 -13.80 7.63
C LEU A 69 -5.46 -12.87 8.46
N ALA A 70 -5.31 -11.56 8.30
CA ALA A 70 -6.14 -10.56 8.97
C ALA A 70 -6.54 -9.43 8.02
N ASN A 71 -7.74 -8.89 8.16
CA ASN A 71 -8.27 -7.76 7.40
C ASN A 71 -7.98 -7.83 5.89
N PRO A 72 -8.31 -8.94 5.18
CA PRO A 72 -8.02 -9.08 3.77
C PRO A 72 -8.89 -8.13 2.94
N VAL A 73 -8.27 -7.37 2.02
CA VAL A 73 -8.97 -6.44 1.11
C VAL A 73 -9.01 -6.95 -0.33
N CYS A 74 -8.01 -7.70 -0.76
CA CYS A 74 -8.01 -8.38 -2.05
C CYS A 74 -7.04 -9.55 -2.05
N LEU A 75 -7.17 -10.44 -3.04
CA LEU A 75 -6.25 -11.54 -3.23
C LEU A 75 -5.93 -11.76 -4.71
N TYR A 76 -4.76 -12.35 -4.96
CA TYR A 76 -4.33 -12.80 -6.28
C TYR A 76 -3.72 -14.20 -6.17
N VAL A 77 -4.10 -15.10 -7.08
CA VAL A 77 -3.53 -16.45 -7.17
C VAL A 77 -2.63 -16.50 -8.39
N ASP A 78 -1.36 -16.85 -8.20
CA ASP A 78 -0.43 -16.96 -9.31
C ASP A 78 -0.48 -18.33 -10.00
N HIS A 79 0.28 -18.46 -11.10
CA HIS A 79 0.35 -19.69 -11.89
C HIS A 79 0.95 -20.92 -11.17
N LYS A 80 1.53 -20.71 -9.99
CA LYS A 80 2.07 -21.78 -9.12
C LYS A 80 1.13 -22.10 -7.94
N GLY A 81 -0.09 -21.57 -7.93
CA GLY A 81 -1.05 -21.77 -6.87
C GLY A 81 -0.74 -21.01 -5.57
N ARG A 82 0.21 -20.08 -5.57
CA ARG A 82 0.49 -19.24 -4.42
C ARG A 82 -0.54 -18.12 -4.33
N VAL A 83 -1.02 -17.83 -3.14
CA VAL A 83 -2.01 -16.78 -2.92
C VAL A 83 -1.32 -15.57 -2.28
N PHE A 84 -1.48 -14.43 -2.88
CA PHE A 84 -1.01 -13.15 -2.34
C PHE A 84 -2.24 -12.40 -1.84
N VAL A 85 -2.24 -12.04 -0.57
CA VAL A 85 -3.36 -11.33 0.08
C VAL A 85 -2.88 -9.97 0.53
N ALA A 86 -3.52 -8.92 0.05
CA ALA A 86 -3.34 -7.59 0.60
C ALA A 86 -4.19 -7.45 1.87
N MET A 87 -3.56 -7.01 2.95
CA MET A 87 -4.17 -6.80 4.25
C MET A 87 -4.06 -5.33 4.63
N SER A 88 -5.15 -4.74 5.10
CA SER A 88 -5.21 -3.34 5.50
C SER A 88 -5.44 -3.22 7.00
N PHE A 89 -4.58 -2.45 7.66
CA PHE A 89 -4.68 -2.15 9.10
C PHE A 89 -4.98 -0.67 9.36
N ARG A 90 -5.11 0.13 8.30
CA ARG A 90 -5.26 1.59 8.38
C ARG A 90 -6.69 2.06 8.59
N LEU A 91 -7.68 1.19 8.47
CA LEU A 91 -9.09 1.56 8.67
C LEU A 91 -9.28 2.07 10.10
N HIS A 92 -9.76 3.31 10.24
CA HIS A 92 -9.91 4.05 11.49
C HIS A 92 -8.59 4.37 12.25
N ALA A 93 -7.43 4.06 11.67
CA ALA A 93 -6.14 4.28 12.32
C ALA A 93 -5.18 5.15 11.50
N GLY A 94 -5.26 5.15 10.20
CA GLY A 94 -4.35 5.91 9.34
C GLY A 94 -5.00 6.37 8.04
N VAL A 95 -6.34 6.39 8.02
CA VAL A 95 -7.15 6.90 6.91
C VAL A 95 -8.32 7.68 7.47
N THR A 96 -8.46 8.92 7.02
CA THR A 96 -9.58 9.78 7.41
C THR A 96 -10.82 9.42 6.61
N ASP A 97 -11.94 9.28 7.29
CA ASP A 97 -13.24 9.12 6.63
C ASP A 97 -13.75 10.50 6.16
N MET A 98 -13.59 10.78 4.88
CA MET A 98 -14.02 12.06 4.28
C MET A 98 -15.51 12.32 4.39
N ARG A 99 -16.34 11.30 4.68
CA ARG A 99 -17.79 11.49 4.88
C ARG A 99 -18.09 12.28 6.14
N GLU A 100 -17.19 12.26 7.11
CA GLU A 100 -17.30 13.04 8.35
C GLU A 100 -16.74 14.45 8.20
N HIS A 101 -16.08 14.76 7.07
CA HIS A 101 -15.35 15.99 6.80
C HIS A 101 -15.75 16.62 5.46
N MET A 102 -17.06 16.71 5.20
CA MET A 102 -17.55 17.27 3.94
C MET A 102 -17.22 18.76 3.77
N ASP A 103 -16.88 19.47 4.83
CA ASP A 103 -16.34 20.82 4.82
C ASP A 103 -14.95 20.95 4.21
N TRP A 104 -14.22 19.82 4.07
CA TRP A 104 -12.90 19.77 3.41
C TRP A 104 -12.97 19.48 1.90
N LEU A 105 -14.17 19.20 1.39
CA LEU A 105 -14.36 18.69 0.03
C LEU A 105 -13.79 19.63 -1.05
N GLU A 106 -13.92 20.94 -0.89
CA GLU A 106 -13.40 21.90 -1.88
C GLU A 106 -11.87 21.84 -1.96
N ASP A 107 -11.18 21.77 -0.83
CA ASP A 107 -9.72 21.64 -0.77
C ASP A 107 -9.27 20.27 -1.31
N GLU A 108 -10.02 19.21 -1.00
CA GLU A 108 -9.77 17.87 -1.52
C GLU A 108 -9.83 17.83 -3.05
N LEU A 109 -10.88 18.42 -3.63
CA LEU A 109 -11.07 18.47 -5.08
C LEU A 109 -10.09 19.43 -5.77
N ALA A 110 -9.56 20.41 -5.07
CA ALA A 110 -8.56 21.35 -5.59
C ALA A 110 -7.17 20.74 -5.71
N ALA A 111 -6.84 19.69 -4.95
CA ALA A 111 -5.55 19.03 -4.98
C ALA A 111 -5.29 18.33 -6.31
N GLN A 112 -4.25 18.74 -7.05
CA GLN A 112 -3.90 18.22 -8.38
C GLN A 112 -2.58 17.45 -8.38
N THR A 113 -1.72 17.68 -7.37
CA THR A 113 -0.40 17.08 -7.25
C THR A 113 -0.26 16.35 -5.92
N VAL A 114 0.83 15.61 -5.76
CA VAL A 114 1.17 14.96 -4.49
C VAL A 114 1.46 16.02 -3.42
N GLU A 115 2.10 17.10 -3.80
CA GLU A 115 2.43 18.23 -2.93
C GLU A 115 1.17 18.94 -2.43
N ASP A 116 0.17 19.15 -3.30
CA ASP A 116 -1.13 19.71 -2.91
C ASP A 116 -1.84 18.78 -1.92
N ARG A 117 -1.77 17.47 -2.18
CA ARG A 117 -2.36 16.47 -1.29
C ARG A 117 -1.68 16.46 0.07
N LEU A 118 -0.37 16.58 0.13
CA LEU A 118 0.39 16.69 1.36
C LEU A 118 -0.02 17.94 2.16
N ALA A 119 -0.05 19.09 1.49
CA ALA A 119 -0.46 20.35 2.09
C ALA A 119 -1.92 20.31 2.62
N PHE A 120 -2.81 19.65 1.88
CA PHE A 120 -4.18 19.39 2.30
C PHE A 120 -4.22 18.58 3.61
N MET A 121 -3.48 17.48 3.68
CA MET A 121 -3.44 16.63 4.86
C MET A 121 -2.86 17.36 6.07
N GLU A 122 -1.78 18.11 5.89
CA GLU A 122 -1.18 18.93 6.95
C GLU A 122 -2.13 20.02 7.45
N LYS A 123 -2.87 20.66 6.54
CA LYS A 123 -3.83 21.71 6.87
C LYS A 123 -4.97 21.19 7.74
N HIS A 124 -5.54 20.06 7.38
CA HIS A 124 -6.77 19.57 7.97
C HIS A 124 -6.56 18.61 9.16
N GLU A 125 -5.51 17.80 9.10
CA GLU A 125 -5.19 16.82 10.15
C GLU A 125 -4.20 17.36 11.19
N GLY A 126 -3.39 18.36 10.84
CA GLY A 126 -2.42 18.93 11.77
C GLY A 126 -1.45 17.88 12.32
N GLU A 127 -1.33 17.80 13.63
CA GLU A 127 -0.43 16.85 14.29
C GLU A 127 -0.81 15.37 14.07
N ARG A 128 -2.09 15.08 13.85
CA ARG A 128 -2.57 13.72 13.55
C ARG A 128 -2.01 13.16 12.25
N PHE A 129 -1.61 14.03 11.32
CA PHE A 129 -1.02 13.61 10.06
C PHE A 129 0.21 12.71 10.26
N LYS A 130 0.95 12.89 11.35
CA LYS A 130 2.11 12.05 11.70
C LYS A 130 1.73 10.60 12.00
N GLU A 131 0.50 10.37 12.46
CA GLU A 131 -0.02 9.04 12.79
C GLU A 131 -0.25 8.19 11.54
N TYR A 132 -0.43 8.82 10.36
CA TYR A 132 -0.68 8.12 9.09
C TYR A 132 0.51 7.33 8.58
N SER A 133 1.70 7.57 9.11
CA SER A 133 2.91 6.79 8.79
C SER A 133 3.12 5.60 9.73
N ILE A 134 2.30 5.43 10.78
CA ILE A 134 2.46 4.37 11.78
C ILE A 134 1.89 3.05 11.26
N GLU A 135 0.65 3.07 10.76
CA GLU A 135 -0.03 1.88 10.27
C GLU A 135 0.44 1.53 8.86
N HIS A 136 0.82 0.27 8.65
CA HIS A 136 1.31 -0.22 7.37
C HIS A 136 0.36 -1.25 6.75
N GLU A 137 0.23 -1.16 5.44
CA GLU A 137 -0.41 -2.19 4.63
C GLU A 137 0.54 -3.38 4.44
N HIS A 138 -0.01 -4.59 4.39
CA HIS A 138 0.78 -5.81 4.24
C HIS A 138 0.32 -6.61 3.02
N ILE A 139 1.28 -7.21 2.32
CA ILE A 139 1.01 -8.27 1.35
C ILE A 139 1.58 -9.56 1.90
N ARG A 140 0.71 -10.51 2.24
CA ARG A 140 1.12 -11.83 2.71
C ARG A 140 1.03 -12.84 1.57
N ARG A 141 2.09 -13.61 1.40
CA ARG A 141 2.11 -14.76 0.50
C ARG A 141 1.80 -16.02 1.29
N LEU A 142 0.75 -16.71 0.92
CA LEU A 142 0.35 -17.98 1.48
C LEU A 142 0.61 -19.09 0.43
N VAL A 143 1.02 -20.25 0.90
CA VAL A 143 1.30 -21.42 0.07
C VAL A 143 0.65 -22.62 0.72
N ASP A 144 -0.09 -23.41 -0.05
CA ASP A 144 -0.57 -24.69 0.41
C ASP A 144 0.63 -25.66 0.53
N THR A 145 0.91 -26.09 1.75
CA THR A 145 2.00 -27.03 2.04
C THR A 145 1.51 -28.49 2.11
N ASN A 146 0.19 -28.66 2.06
CA ASN A 146 -0.44 -29.99 2.22
C ASN A 146 -0.99 -30.54 0.89
N GLY A 147 -0.88 -29.80 -0.19
CA GLY A 147 -1.01 -30.10 -1.61
C GLY A 147 -2.35 -30.64 -2.06
#